data_09afad8758f6110db1ea5b69d1a59785
#
_entry.id   09afad8758f6110db1ea5b69d1a59785
#
_cell.length_a   1.000
_cell.length_b   1.000
_cell.length_c   1.000
_cell.angle_alpha   90.00
_cell.angle_beta   90.00
_cell.angle_gamma   90.00
#
_symmetry.space_group_name_H-M   'P 1'
#
loop_
_entity.id
_entity.type
_entity.pdbx_description
1 polymer ?
#
loop_
_entity_poly.entity_id
_entity_poly.type
_entity_poly.pdbx_seq_one_letter_code
_entity_poly.pdbx_strand_id
1 'polypeptide(L)'
;MPRKRSASRRRRGTVGQIGLGIMGGAFARHLLAAGFDVVGYDVAPAATRALTRAGGRAARSCAEVAARTRILITSLPSPAAMEDAYFGKEGIAAGARPGAIVIEASTMTLELKESLRRRLARKRVVLLDCPISGTGAQAAAKDIAVYASGERRAFNRCRRVFDGFARSTYYCGEFGIGSKLKFVANLLVTIHNLSTAEAMVVGEKAGIDLGLLYRVISDGAGASRMFQVRGPMMVRGRYMPAHMKSKIYQKDIDIIRAFVRRLKCPTPLFDGSIPYYAAALRQGWGMEDTAAIHSVLRKRAGLRGRTSSQFRRRG
;
A
#
# COMPACT_ATOMS: atom_id res chain seq x y z
N MET A 1 44.01 -3.13 -26.05
CA MET A 1 43.04 -3.34 -24.96
C MET A 1 41.69 -3.76 -25.56
N PRO A 2 41.13 -4.92 -25.30
CA PRO A 2 39.85 -5.33 -25.87
C PRO A 2 38.69 -4.61 -25.12
N ARG A 3 37.85 -3.89 -25.87
CA ARG A 3 36.60 -3.29 -25.37
C ARG A 3 35.69 -4.41 -24.85
N LYS A 4 35.38 -4.41 -23.55
CA LYS A 4 34.34 -5.26 -22.96
C LYS A 4 33.01 -4.98 -23.65
N ARG A 5 32.53 -5.90 -24.47
CA ARG A 5 31.17 -5.89 -25.01
C ARG A 5 30.22 -5.98 -23.81
N SER A 6 29.46 -4.91 -23.57
CA SER A 6 28.32 -4.89 -22.66
C SER A 6 27.35 -5.97 -23.12
N ALA A 7 27.19 -7.03 -22.33
CA ALA A 7 26.18 -8.05 -22.57
C ALA A 7 24.82 -7.36 -22.58
N SER A 8 24.18 -7.31 -23.74
CA SER A 8 22.83 -6.77 -23.89
C SER A 8 21.89 -7.56 -22.98
N ARG A 9 21.50 -6.98 -21.88
CA ARG A 9 20.53 -7.56 -20.92
C ARG A 9 19.24 -7.82 -21.70
N ARG A 10 18.91 -9.07 -21.97
CA ARG A 10 17.70 -9.48 -22.69
C ARG A 10 16.49 -8.86 -21.98
N ARG A 11 15.81 -7.93 -22.63
CA ARG A 11 14.63 -7.23 -22.07
C ARG A 11 13.53 -8.23 -21.73
N ARG A 12 12.95 -8.14 -20.54
CA ARG A 12 11.94 -9.09 -20.02
C ARG A 12 10.51 -8.81 -20.52
N GLY A 13 10.34 -7.83 -21.40
CA GLY A 13 9.05 -7.38 -21.92
C GLY A 13 8.62 -6.04 -21.34
N THR A 14 7.49 -5.53 -21.81
CA THR A 14 6.96 -4.21 -21.43
C THR A 14 5.80 -4.38 -20.45
N VAL A 15 5.82 -3.62 -19.35
CA VAL A 15 4.78 -3.57 -18.31
C VAL A 15 4.22 -2.16 -18.23
N GLY A 16 2.89 -2.04 -18.13
CA GLY A 16 2.20 -0.79 -17.88
C GLY A 16 2.10 -0.49 -16.38
N GLN A 17 2.28 0.77 -15.98
CA GLN A 17 2.01 1.23 -14.62
C GLN A 17 1.12 2.45 -14.65
N ILE A 18 -0.07 2.36 -14.07
CA ILE A 18 -1.03 3.46 -13.91
C ILE A 18 -1.16 3.80 -12.43
N GLY A 19 -0.97 5.09 -12.11
CA GLY A 19 -0.72 5.55 -10.76
C GLY A 19 0.74 5.34 -10.36
N LEU A 20 1.49 6.44 -10.28
CA LEU A 20 2.94 6.50 -10.00
C LEU A 20 3.23 7.15 -8.64
N GLY A 21 2.25 7.12 -7.73
CA GLY A 21 2.42 7.56 -6.34
C GLY A 21 3.43 6.70 -5.57
N ILE A 22 3.36 6.73 -4.24
CA ILE A 22 4.32 6.02 -3.35
C ILE A 22 4.48 4.55 -3.75
N MET A 23 3.37 3.82 -3.91
CA MET A 23 3.40 2.40 -4.22
C MET A 23 3.74 2.13 -5.70
N GLY A 24 2.97 2.70 -6.64
CA GLY A 24 3.17 2.45 -8.06
C GLY A 24 4.51 2.97 -8.59
N GLY A 25 5.01 4.08 -8.06
CA GLY A 25 6.36 4.57 -8.37
C GLY A 25 7.45 3.62 -7.85
N ALA A 26 7.27 2.98 -6.70
CA ALA A 26 8.19 1.96 -6.21
C ALA A 26 8.15 0.70 -7.11
N PHE A 27 6.96 0.23 -7.50
CA PHE A 27 6.81 -0.91 -8.41
C PHE A 27 7.51 -0.65 -9.74
N ALA A 28 7.29 0.53 -10.33
CA ALA A 28 7.94 0.92 -11.58
C ALA A 28 9.48 0.89 -11.50
N ARG A 29 10.06 1.43 -10.43
CA ARG A 29 11.52 1.40 -10.22
C ARG A 29 12.05 -0.02 -10.10
N HIS A 30 11.39 -0.89 -9.34
CA HIS A 30 11.81 -2.28 -9.18
C HIS A 30 11.69 -3.07 -10.49
N LEU A 31 10.64 -2.84 -11.26
CA LEU A 31 10.46 -3.47 -12.57
C LEU A 31 11.55 -3.05 -13.55
N LEU A 32 11.91 -1.75 -13.59
CA LEU A 32 13.03 -1.24 -14.39
C LEU A 32 14.35 -1.90 -13.96
N ALA A 33 14.62 -1.97 -12.65
CA ALA A 33 15.80 -2.63 -12.10
C ALA A 33 15.83 -4.14 -12.42
N ALA A 34 14.65 -4.79 -12.49
CA ALA A 34 14.52 -6.18 -12.89
C ALA A 34 14.66 -6.42 -14.42
N GLY A 35 14.83 -5.36 -15.22
CA GLY A 35 15.05 -5.43 -16.66
C GLY A 35 13.78 -5.45 -17.52
N PHE A 36 12.64 -5.01 -16.97
CA PHE A 36 11.44 -4.72 -17.75
C PHE A 36 11.51 -3.32 -18.37
N ASP A 37 10.89 -3.14 -19.51
CA ASP A 37 10.51 -1.83 -20.00
C ASP A 37 9.23 -1.42 -19.27
N VAL A 38 9.18 -0.18 -18.72
CA VAL A 38 7.98 0.33 -18.03
C VAL A 38 7.43 1.53 -18.80
N VAL A 39 6.16 1.46 -19.16
CA VAL A 39 5.37 2.56 -19.69
C VAL A 39 4.37 2.99 -18.60
N GLY A 40 4.38 4.25 -18.20
CA GLY A 40 3.53 4.67 -17.08
C GLY A 40 2.81 5.98 -17.29
N TYR A 41 1.70 6.12 -16.55
CA TYR A 41 0.89 7.33 -16.50
C TYR A 41 0.45 7.66 -15.07
N ASP A 42 0.46 8.94 -14.78
CA ASP A 42 -0.13 9.53 -13.57
C ASP A 42 -0.65 10.93 -13.91
N VAL A 43 -1.72 11.36 -13.26
CA VAL A 43 -2.27 12.71 -13.41
C VAL A 43 -1.31 13.80 -12.88
N ALA A 44 -0.38 13.43 -11.98
CA ALA A 44 0.64 14.32 -11.44
C ALA A 44 1.89 14.35 -12.36
N PRO A 45 2.20 15.48 -13.03
CA PRO A 45 3.35 15.55 -13.94
C PRO A 45 4.70 15.26 -13.25
N ALA A 46 4.81 15.54 -11.96
CA ALA A 46 6.03 15.24 -11.19
C ALA A 46 6.29 13.71 -11.11
N ALA A 47 5.23 12.90 -11.01
CA ALA A 47 5.33 11.44 -10.94
C ALA A 47 5.77 10.83 -12.28
N THR A 48 5.23 11.32 -13.39
CA THR A 48 5.66 10.89 -14.74
C THR A 48 7.09 11.31 -15.04
N ARG A 49 7.52 12.53 -14.65
CA ARG A 49 8.93 12.93 -14.76
C ARG A 49 9.86 12.05 -13.91
N ALA A 50 9.43 11.64 -12.72
CA ALA A 50 10.21 10.74 -11.87
C ALA A 50 10.38 9.36 -12.55
N LEU A 51 9.35 8.82 -13.18
CA LEU A 51 9.44 7.59 -13.97
C LEU A 51 10.45 7.73 -15.11
N THR A 52 10.39 8.82 -15.87
CA THR A 52 11.31 9.06 -17.00
C THR A 52 12.77 9.16 -16.53
N ARG A 53 13.02 9.89 -15.43
CA ARG A 53 14.37 9.94 -14.84
C ARG A 53 14.88 8.57 -14.38
N ALA A 54 13.98 7.67 -13.99
CA ALA A 54 14.33 6.29 -13.64
C ALA A 54 14.55 5.36 -14.86
N GLY A 55 14.40 5.86 -16.08
CA GLY A 55 14.57 5.08 -17.32
C GLY A 55 13.28 4.47 -17.88
N GLY A 56 12.13 4.80 -17.31
CA GLY A 56 10.83 4.41 -17.86
C GLY A 56 10.34 5.38 -18.94
N ARG A 57 9.22 5.07 -19.55
CA ARG A 57 8.57 5.88 -20.58
C ARG A 57 7.23 6.43 -20.06
N ALA A 58 7.06 7.75 -20.11
CA ALA A 58 5.79 8.40 -19.81
C ALA A 58 4.80 8.18 -20.98
N ALA A 59 3.54 7.89 -20.65
CA ALA A 59 2.41 7.94 -21.55
C ALA A 59 1.56 9.17 -21.26
N ARG A 60 0.71 9.56 -22.19
CA ARG A 60 -0.17 10.73 -22.10
C ARG A 60 -1.52 10.38 -21.44
N SER A 61 -1.88 9.08 -21.42
CA SER A 61 -3.15 8.62 -20.87
C SER A 61 -3.09 7.14 -20.43
N CYS A 62 -4.12 6.69 -19.70
CA CYS A 62 -4.31 5.28 -19.35
C CYS A 62 -4.52 4.42 -20.60
N ALA A 63 -5.22 4.92 -21.61
CA ALA A 63 -5.44 4.24 -22.89
C ALA A 63 -4.12 4.01 -23.63
N GLU A 64 -3.22 5.00 -23.64
CA GLU A 64 -1.91 4.84 -24.28
C GLU A 64 -1.04 3.79 -23.56
N VAL A 65 -1.05 3.75 -22.23
CA VAL A 65 -0.38 2.67 -21.47
C VAL A 65 -0.96 1.32 -21.87
N ALA A 66 -2.28 1.20 -21.91
CA ALA A 66 -2.98 -0.05 -22.23
C ALA A 66 -2.72 -0.50 -23.70
N ALA A 67 -2.66 0.42 -24.64
CA ALA A 67 -2.36 0.10 -26.05
C ALA A 67 -0.93 -0.43 -26.26
N ARG A 68 0.02 0.01 -25.43
CA ARG A 68 1.44 -0.34 -25.53
C ARG A 68 1.84 -1.58 -24.73
N THR A 69 0.96 -2.10 -23.85
CA THR A 69 1.32 -3.17 -22.92
C THR A 69 0.26 -4.27 -22.89
N ARG A 70 0.69 -5.49 -22.55
CA ARG A 70 -0.21 -6.63 -22.35
C ARG A 70 -0.47 -6.93 -20.87
N ILE A 71 0.39 -6.44 -19.99
CA ILE A 71 0.26 -6.56 -18.54
C ILE A 71 0.38 -5.15 -17.96
N LEU A 72 -0.64 -4.73 -17.23
CA LEU A 72 -0.73 -3.43 -16.59
C LEU A 72 -0.86 -3.62 -15.08
N ILE A 73 -0.28 -2.70 -14.31
CA ILE A 73 -0.49 -2.61 -12.87
C ILE A 73 -1.19 -1.28 -12.59
N THR A 74 -2.24 -1.32 -11.77
CA THR A 74 -2.91 -0.11 -11.29
C THR A 74 -2.73 0.04 -9.79
N SER A 75 -2.43 1.28 -9.34
CA SER A 75 -2.30 1.63 -7.92
C SER A 75 -2.88 3.02 -7.70
N LEU A 76 -4.18 3.08 -7.39
CA LEU A 76 -5.02 4.27 -7.44
C LEU A 76 -5.60 4.62 -6.06
N PRO A 77 -5.80 5.93 -5.75
CA PRO A 77 -6.13 6.37 -4.40
C PRO A 77 -7.62 6.29 -4.05
N SER A 78 -8.52 6.30 -5.04
CA SER A 78 -9.96 6.45 -4.79
C SER A 78 -10.82 5.73 -5.82
N PRO A 79 -12.12 5.48 -5.51
CA PRO A 79 -13.09 4.94 -6.46
C PRO A 79 -13.23 5.80 -7.73
N ALA A 80 -13.29 7.12 -7.59
CA ALA A 80 -13.39 8.04 -8.73
C ALA A 80 -12.16 7.94 -9.64
N ALA A 81 -10.95 7.91 -9.07
CA ALA A 81 -9.73 7.71 -9.85
C ALA A 81 -9.70 6.36 -10.56
N MET A 82 -10.27 5.30 -9.94
CA MET A 82 -10.42 4.01 -10.60
C MET A 82 -11.39 4.08 -11.77
N GLU A 83 -12.56 4.65 -11.56
CA GLU A 83 -13.58 4.73 -12.62
C GLU A 83 -13.03 5.49 -13.84
N ASP A 84 -12.38 6.63 -13.61
CA ASP A 84 -11.75 7.40 -14.67
C ASP A 84 -10.61 6.65 -15.37
N ALA A 85 -9.68 6.07 -14.60
CA ALA A 85 -8.55 5.33 -15.15
C ALA A 85 -8.98 4.09 -15.96
N TYR A 86 -10.07 3.44 -15.57
CA TYR A 86 -10.54 2.24 -16.25
C TYR A 86 -11.49 2.52 -17.41
N PHE A 87 -12.41 3.46 -17.24
CA PHE A 87 -13.54 3.68 -18.17
C PHE A 87 -13.77 5.13 -18.57
N GLY A 88 -12.94 6.06 -18.13
CA GLY A 88 -12.91 7.42 -18.65
C GLY A 88 -12.65 7.45 -20.16
N LYS A 89 -12.79 8.60 -20.80
CA LYS A 89 -12.60 8.79 -22.25
C LYS A 89 -11.26 8.22 -22.74
N GLU A 90 -10.20 8.40 -21.96
CA GLU A 90 -8.85 7.89 -22.23
C GLU A 90 -8.44 6.80 -21.23
N GLY A 91 -9.41 6.03 -20.74
CA GLY A 91 -9.21 4.95 -19.77
C GLY A 91 -8.64 3.67 -20.40
N ILE A 92 -8.30 2.72 -19.53
CA ILE A 92 -7.75 1.41 -19.92
C ILE A 92 -8.64 0.72 -20.97
N ALA A 93 -9.96 0.74 -20.79
CA ALA A 93 -10.91 0.07 -21.68
C ALA A 93 -10.92 0.61 -23.11
N ALA A 94 -10.46 1.85 -23.32
CA ALA A 94 -10.36 2.46 -24.66
C ALA A 94 -9.11 1.98 -25.41
N GLY A 95 -8.02 1.67 -24.70
CA GLY A 95 -6.74 1.29 -25.32
C GLY A 95 -6.36 -0.21 -25.19
N ALA A 96 -6.96 -0.93 -24.26
CA ALA A 96 -6.57 -2.30 -23.96
C ALA A 96 -6.94 -3.28 -25.09
N ARG A 97 -5.98 -4.12 -25.45
CA ARG A 97 -6.18 -5.18 -26.44
C ARG A 97 -6.81 -6.42 -25.80
N PRO A 98 -7.62 -7.19 -26.54
CA PRO A 98 -8.10 -8.48 -26.07
C PRO A 98 -6.96 -9.38 -25.56
N GLY A 99 -7.17 -10.01 -24.39
CA GLY A 99 -6.17 -10.85 -23.72
C GLY A 99 -5.16 -10.07 -22.88
N ALA A 100 -5.28 -8.74 -22.75
CA ALA A 100 -4.53 -7.96 -21.77
C ALA A 100 -4.93 -8.34 -20.34
N ILE A 101 -3.99 -8.20 -19.42
CA ILE A 101 -4.19 -8.49 -17.97
C ILE A 101 -3.92 -7.22 -17.20
N VAL A 102 -4.85 -6.87 -16.31
CA VAL A 102 -4.69 -5.77 -15.35
C VAL A 102 -4.49 -6.36 -13.96
N ILE A 103 -3.37 -6.04 -13.33
CA ILE A 103 -3.03 -6.33 -11.93
C ILE A 103 -3.53 -5.14 -11.10
N GLU A 104 -4.67 -5.28 -10.44
CA GLU A 104 -5.25 -4.21 -9.63
C GLU A 104 -4.73 -4.30 -8.19
N ALA A 105 -3.85 -3.37 -7.80
CA ALA A 105 -3.12 -3.39 -6.54
C ALA A 105 -3.70 -2.47 -5.44
N SER A 106 -4.76 -1.72 -5.73
CA SER A 106 -5.35 -0.78 -4.77
C SER A 106 -6.23 -1.49 -3.72
N THR A 107 -6.41 -0.88 -2.56
CA THR A 107 -7.42 -1.32 -1.58
C THR A 107 -8.72 -0.57 -1.84
N MET A 108 -9.71 -1.29 -2.37
CA MET A 108 -11.06 -0.78 -2.70
C MET A 108 -12.12 -1.81 -2.31
N THR A 109 -13.41 -1.41 -2.38
CA THR A 109 -14.51 -2.33 -2.08
C THR A 109 -14.58 -3.46 -3.11
N LEU A 110 -15.09 -4.62 -2.67
CA LEU A 110 -15.27 -5.79 -3.55
C LEU A 110 -16.26 -5.49 -4.68
N GLU A 111 -17.32 -4.75 -4.38
CA GLU A 111 -18.37 -4.37 -5.34
C GLU A 111 -17.81 -3.56 -6.50
N LEU A 112 -16.95 -2.57 -6.20
CA LEU A 112 -16.27 -1.77 -7.22
C LEU A 112 -15.39 -2.66 -8.09
N LYS A 113 -14.51 -3.46 -7.49
CA LYS A 113 -13.61 -4.34 -8.23
C LYS A 113 -14.34 -5.35 -9.08
N GLU A 114 -15.43 -5.93 -8.58
CA GLU A 114 -16.26 -6.87 -9.33
C GLU A 114 -16.98 -6.19 -10.51
N SER A 115 -17.46 -4.95 -10.32
CA SER A 115 -18.03 -4.14 -11.40
C SER A 115 -16.99 -3.90 -12.50
N LEU A 116 -15.78 -3.48 -12.13
CA LEU A 116 -14.68 -3.26 -13.08
C LEU A 116 -14.34 -4.56 -13.83
N ARG A 117 -14.25 -5.70 -13.11
CA ARG A 117 -13.97 -7.03 -13.68
C ARG A 117 -14.98 -7.40 -14.77
N ARG A 118 -16.27 -7.29 -14.45
CA ARG A 118 -17.36 -7.62 -15.40
C ARG A 118 -17.33 -6.72 -16.64
N ARG A 119 -17.07 -5.43 -16.47
CA ARG A 119 -17.03 -4.47 -17.59
C ARG A 119 -15.79 -4.70 -18.48
N LEU A 120 -14.62 -4.99 -17.90
CA LEU A 120 -13.41 -5.34 -18.66
C LEU A 120 -13.53 -6.67 -19.38
N ALA A 121 -14.22 -7.65 -18.81
CA ALA A 121 -14.48 -8.96 -19.45
C ALA A 121 -15.21 -8.81 -20.79
N ARG A 122 -16.13 -7.85 -20.93
CA ARG A 122 -16.81 -7.52 -22.21
C ARG A 122 -15.83 -7.08 -23.29
N LYS A 123 -14.65 -6.57 -22.89
CA LYS A 123 -13.52 -6.21 -23.77
C LYS A 123 -12.48 -7.32 -23.89
N ARG A 124 -12.75 -8.50 -23.35
CA ARG A 124 -11.81 -9.63 -23.25
C ARG A 124 -10.48 -9.25 -22.55
N VAL A 125 -10.57 -8.36 -21.55
CA VAL A 125 -9.48 -7.96 -20.68
C VAL A 125 -9.67 -8.62 -19.31
N VAL A 126 -8.63 -9.27 -18.79
CA VAL A 126 -8.66 -9.95 -17.50
C VAL A 126 -8.24 -8.99 -16.39
N LEU A 127 -9.03 -8.93 -15.33
CA LEU A 127 -8.67 -8.22 -14.10
C LEU A 127 -8.27 -9.24 -13.04
N LEU A 128 -7.08 -9.07 -12.43
CA LEU A 128 -6.66 -9.77 -11.22
C LEU A 128 -6.80 -8.82 -10.02
N ASP A 129 -7.35 -9.32 -8.93
CA ASP A 129 -7.41 -8.61 -7.65
C ASP A 129 -6.15 -8.92 -6.85
N CYS A 130 -5.27 -7.94 -6.70
CA CYS A 130 -3.89 -8.11 -6.22
C CYS A 130 -3.48 -7.06 -5.18
N PRO A 131 -4.23 -6.85 -4.09
CA PRO A 131 -3.86 -5.88 -3.08
C PRO A 131 -2.51 -6.22 -2.44
N ILE A 132 -1.86 -5.16 -1.94
CA ILE A 132 -0.50 -5.22 -1.42
C ILE A 132 -0.51 -5.20 0.11
N SER A 133 0.28 -6.06 0.72
CA SER A 133 0.65 -6.00 2.13
C SER A 133 2.04 -5.40 2.28
N GLY A 134 2.11 -4.27 2.96
CA GLY A 134 3.33 -3.50 3.21
C GLY A 134 3.07 -1.99 3.15
N THR A 135 4.00 -1.23 3.72
CA THR A 135 4.02 0.24 3.74
C THR A 135 4.79 0.79 2.54
N GLY A 136 4.75 2.11 2.35
CA GLY A 136 5.56 2.78 1.31
C GLY A 136 7.07 2.54 1.46
N ALA A 137 7.57 2.52 2.71
CA ALA A 137 8.98 2.21 2.98
C ALA A 137 9.34 0.76 2.59
N GLN A 138 8.46 -0.18 2.93
CA GLN A 138 8.63 -1.58 2.51
C GLN A 138 8.53 -1.74 0.99
N ALA A 139 7.64 -1.00 0.32
CA ALA A 139 7.57 -1.00 -1.14
C ALA A 139 8.86 -0.46 -1.77
N ALA A 140 9.45 0.61 -1.20
CA ALA A 140 10.73 1.14 -1.65
C ALA A 140 11.88 0.14 -1.50
N ALA A 141 11.85 -0.70 -0.46
CA ALA A 141 12.82 -1.78 -0.19
C ALA A 141 12.47 -3.12 -0.88
N LYS A 142 11.42 -3.18 -1.70
CA LYS A 142 10.87 -4.42 -2.27
C LYS A 142 10.40 -5.44 -1.21
N ASP A 143 10.17 -5.03 0.03
CA ASP A 143 9.70 -5.87 1.15
C ASP A 143 8.17 -5.85 1.26
N ILE A 144 7.49 -6.20 0.19
CA ILE A 144 6.02 -6.29 0.14
C ILE A 144 5.55 -7.67 -0.29
N ALA A 145 4.34 -8.03 0.15
CA ALA A 145 3.64 -9.23 -0.30
C ALA A 145 2.41 -8.86 -1.15
N VAL A 146 2.15 -9.63 -2.20
CA VAL A 146 0.98 -9.51 -3.07
C VAL A 146 0.00 -10.62 -2.75
N TYR A 147 -1.28 -10.30 -2.52
CA TYR A 147 -2.37 -11.27 -2.37
C TYR A 147 -3.14 -11.35 -3.69
N ALA A 148 -2.65 -12.15 -4.63
CA ALA A 148 -3.19 -12.24 -5.98
C ALA A 148 -4.36 -13.21 -6.05
N SER A 149 -5.48 -12.77 -6.60
CA SER A 149 -6.67 -13.61 -6.80
C SER A 149 -7.34 -13.33 -8.16
N GLY A 150 -8.05 -14.33 -8.69
CA GLY A 150 -8.69 -14.30 -9.98
C GLY A 150 -8.24 -15.44 -10.90
N GLU A 151 -8.28 -15.25 -12.20
CA GLU A 151 -7.97 -16.30 -13.16
C GLU A 151 -6.55 -16.85 -13.02
N ARG A 152 -6.40 -18.14 -12.73
CA ARG A 152 -5.13 -18.81 -12.49
C ARG A 152 -4.16 -18.71 -13.68
N ARG A 153 -4.68 -18.83 -14.91
CA ARG A 153 -3.85 -18.69 -16.12
C ARG A 153 -3.27 -17.30 -16.26
N ALA A 154 -4.06 -16.27 -16.00
CA ALA A 154 -3.61 -14.88 -16.01
C ALA A 154 -2.58 -14.62 -14.90
N PHE A 155 -2.80 -15.12 -13.68
CA PHE A 155 -1.81 -15.08 -12.59
C PHE A 155 -0.47 -15.69 -13.02
N ASN A 156 -0.48 -16.90 -13.60
CA ASN A 156 0.74 -17.57 -14.01
C ASN A 156 1.52 -16.78 -15.07
N ARG A 157 0.84 -16.08 -15.99
CA ARG A 157 1.48 -15.18 -16.98
C ARG A 157 2.12 -13.95 -16.33
N CYS A 158 1.63 -13.54 -15.16
CA CYS A 158 2.14 -12.37 -14.44
C CYS A 158 3.25 -12.70 -13.41
N ARG A 159 3.60 -13.97 -13.17
CA ARG A 159 4.56 -14.37 -12.11
C ARG A 159 5.86 -13.59 -12.17
N ARG A 160 6.49 -13.50 -13.34
CA ARG A 160 7.74 -12.75 -13.53
C ARG A 160 7.60 -11.25 -13.24
N VAL A 161 6.40 -10.68 -13.46
CA VAL A 161 6.12 -9.28 -13.15
C VAL A 161 6.00 -9.11 -11.64
N PHE A 162 5.28 -10.00 -10.94
CA PHE A 162 5.22 -9.99 -9.47
C PHE A 162 6.61 -10.11 -8.84
N ASP A 163 7.42 -11.08 -9.29
CA ASP A 163 8.80 -11.27 -8.83
C ASP A 163 9.67 -10.03 -9.07
N GLY A 164 9.32 -9.22 -10.06
CA GLY A 164 10.02 -7.97 -10.40
C GLY A 164 9.88 -6.91 -9.30
N PHE A 165 8.74 -6.81 -8.62
CA PHE A 165 8.48 -5.70 -7.69
C PHE A 165 8.09 -6.12 -6.26
N ALA A 166 7.83 -7.40 -6.00
CA ALA A 166 7.44 -7.90 -4.68
C ALA A 166 8.46 -8.91 -4.13
N ARG A 167 8.52 -9.04 -2.80
CA ARG A 167 9.30 -10.09 -2.11
C ARG A 167 8.60 -11.43 -2.22
N SER A 168 7.29 -11.45 -2.09
CA SER A 168 6.48 -12.66 -2.15
C SER A 168 5.13 -12.40 -2.80
N THR A 169 4.58 -13.42 -3.46
CA THR A 169 3.26 -13.35 -4.08
C THR A 169 2.51 -14.63 -3.80
N TYR A 170 1.33 -14.49 -3.22
CA TYR A 170 0.44 -15.60 -2.88
C TYR A 170 -0.72 -15.62 -3.88
N TYR A 171 -0.93 -16.77 -4.53
CA TYR A 171 -2.18 -16.99 -5.25
C TYR A 171 -3.25 -17.43 -4.28
N CYS A 172 -4.29 -16.60 -4.14
CA CYS A 172 -5.30 -16.74 -3.10
C CYS A 172 -6.62 -17.39 -3.59
N GLY A 173 -6.70 -17.79 -4.87
CA GLY A 173 -7.91 -18.41 -5.42
C GLY A 173 -8.77 -17.48 -6.24
N GLU A 174 -10.10 -17.58 -6.10
CA GLU A 174 -11.07 -16.81 -6.87
C GLU A 174 -10.96 -15.30 -6.69
N PHE A 175 -11.42 -14.54 -7.69
CA PHE A 175 -11.42 -13.09 -7.67
C PHE A 175 -12.08 -12.53 -6.40
N GLY A 176 -11.42 -11.57 -5.75
CA GLY A 176 -11.87 -10.93 -4.53
C GLY A 176 -11.33 -11.57 -3.23
N ILE A 177 -10.78 -12.78 -3.26
CA ILE A 177 -10.15 -13.39 -2.07
C ILE A 177 -8.93 -12.58 -1.63
N GLY A 178 -8.14 -12.04 -2.57
CA GLY A 178 -7.03 -11.15 -2.26
C GLY A 178 -7.48 -9.93 -1.44
N SER A 179 -8.54 -9.24 -1.88
CA SER A 179 -9.12 -8.12 -1.14
C SER A 179 -9.67 -8.52 0.22
N LYS A 180 -10.35 -9.66 0.34
CA LYS A 180 -10.81 -10.16 1.65
C LYS A 180 -9.64 -10.39 2.61
N LEU A 181 -8.57 -11.02 2.16
CA LEU A 181 -7.34 -11.19 2.95
C LEU A 181 -6.72 -9.84 3.34
N LYS A 182 -6.71 -8.87 2.41
CA LYS A 182 -6.23 -7.51 2.72
C LYS A 182 -7.08 -6.82 3.78
N PHE A 183 -8.41 -7.00 3.77
CA PHE A 183 -9.29 -6.43 4.79
C PHE A 183 -9.01 -7.03 6.16
N VAL A 184 -8.84 -8.35 6.25
CA VAL A 184 -8.46 -9.04 7.51
C VAL A 184 -7.07 -8.57 7.98
N ALA A 185 -6.10 -8.48 7.08
CA ALA A 185 -4.77 -7.98 7.43
C ALA A 185 -4.80 -6.53 7.92
N ASN A 186 -5.57 -5.63 7.26
CA ASN A 186 -5.66 -4.24 7.68
C ASN A 186 -6.49 -4.06 8.96
N LEU A 187 -7.47 -4.94 9.24
CA LEU A 187 -8.13 -5.02 10.55
C LEU A 187 -7.10 -5.25 11.65
N LEU A 188 -6.22 -6.24 11.50
CA LEU A 188 -5.12 -6.49 12.45
C LEU A 188 -4.16 -5.30 12.53
N VAL A 189 -3.79 -4.67 11.41
CA VAL A 189 -2.96 -3.45 11.40
C VAL A 189 -3.59 -2.34 12.25
N THR A 190 -4.92 -2.15 12.12
CA THR A 190 -5.67 -1.14 12.88
C THR A 190 -5.59 -1.41 14.38
N ILE A 191 -5.86 -2.63 14.80
CA ILE A 191 -5.83 -3.05 16.20
C ILE A 191 -4.40 -2.97 16.76
N HIS A 192 -3.43 -3.55 16.06
CA HIS A 192 -2.03 -3.60 16.52
C HIS A 192 -1.40 -2.20 16.62
N ASN A 193 -1.81 -1.25 15.79
CA ASN A 193 -1.31 0.11 15.89
C ASN A 193 -1.85 0.82 17.13
N LEU A 194 -3.14 0.62 17.47
CA LEU A 194 -3.71 1.17 18.71
C LEU A 194 -3.10 0.49 19.94
N SER A 195 -3.03 -0.83 19.99
CA SER A 195 -2.45 -1.56 21.13
C SER A 195 -0.98 -1.20 21.34
N THR A 196 -0.22 -0.96 20.27
CA THR A 196 1.14 -0.41 20.36
C THR A 196 1.15 0.94 21.05
N ALA A 197 0.25 1.85 20.66
CA ALA A 197 0.15 3.17 21.26
C ALA A 197 -0.28 3.10 22.74
N GLU A 198 -1.19 2.20 23.11
CA GLU A 198 -1.59 1.95 24.50
C GLU A 198 -0.39 1.45 25.33
N ALA A 199 0.33 0.44 24.85
CA ALA A 199 1.51 -0.08 25.53
C ALA A 199 2.58 1.00 25.78
N MET A 200 2.83 1.86 24.78
CA MET A 200 3.76 2.98 24.92
C MET A 200 3.28 3.99 25.98
N VAL A 201 2.00 4.34 25.99
CA VAL A 201 1.43 5.29 26.97
C VAL A 201 1.43 4.71 28.39
N VAL A 202 1.08 3.44 28.54
CA VAL A 202 1.12 2.75 29.86
C VAL A 202 2.57 2.72 30.37
N GLY A 203 3.53 2.34 29.55
CA GLY A 203 4.93 2.33 29.93
C GLY A 203 5.46 3.71 30.32
N GLU A 204 5.09 4.76 29.55
CA GLU A 204 5.46 6.14 29.88
C GLU A 204 4.86 6.60 31.22
N LYS A 205 3.60 6.26 31.49
CA LYS A 205 2.95 6.56 32.80
C LYS A 205 3.58 5.80 33.94
N ALA A 206 4.04 4.58 33.71
CA ALA A 206 4.76 3.76 34.68
C ALA A 206 6.22 4.20 34.90
N GLY A 207 6.68 5.26 34.21
CA GLY A 207 8.05 5.77 34.36
C GLY A 207 9.11 4.96 33.61
N ILE A 208 8.71 4.03 32.72
CA ILE A 208 9.63 3.22 31.93
C ILE A 208 10.19 4.07 30.77
N ASP A 209 11.52 4.00 30.54
CA ASP A 209 12.11 4.58 29.34
C ASP A 209 11.53 3.91 28.10
N LEU A 210 10.98 4.72 27.17
CA LEU A 210 10.28 4.19 25.99
C LEU A 210 11.23 3.45 25.02
N GLY A 211 12.51 3.82 25.01
CA GLY A 211 13.51 3.12 24.20
C GLY A 211 13.79 1.71 24.77
N LEU A 212 13.89 1.61 26.10
CA LEU A 212 14.02 0.31 26.78
C LEU A 212 12.76 -0.54 26.54
N LEU A 213 11.58 0.03 26.78
CA LEU A 213 10.30 -0.66 26.56
C LEU A 213 10.19 -1.20 25.14
N TYR A 214 10.53 -0.39 24.14
CA TYR A 214 10.52 -0.82 22.74
C TYR A 214 11.46 -2.02 22.50
N ARG A 215 12.69 -1.97 22.99
CA ARG A 215 13.66 -3.07 22.81
C ARG A 215 13.16 -4.36 23.45
N VAL A 216 12.78 -4.30 24.71
CA VAL A 216 12.36 -5.49 25.48
C VAL A 216 11.10 -6.13 24.89
N ILE A 217 10.06 -5.34 24.57
CA ILE A 217 8.83 -5.90 24.01
C ILE A 217 9.05 -6.40 22.58
N SER A 218 9.94 -5.75 21.80
CA SER A 218 10.24 -6.23 20.43
C SER A 218 10.83 -7.64 20.39
N ASP A 219 11.50 -8.07 21.47
CA ASP A 219 12.10 -9.41 21.61
C ASP A 219 11.15 -10.43 22.25
N GLY A 220 10.04 -9.97 22.82
CA GLY A 220 9.08 -10.80 23.57
C GLY A 220 7.78 -11.12 22.81
N ALA A 221 6.95 -11.94 23.46
CA ALA A 221 5.66 -12.38 22.96
C ALA A 221 4.63 -11.25 22.75
N GLY A 222 4.83 -10.10 23.39
CA GLY A 222 3.98 -8.91 23.21
C GLY A 222 4.23 -8.16 21.90
N ALA A 223 5.23 -8.57 21.10
CA ALA A 223 5.56 -7.92 19.85
C ALA A 223 4.52 -8.17 18.74
N SER A 224 4.37 -7.18 17.87
CA SER A 224 3.71 -7.34 16.57
C SER A 224 4.54 -6.64 15.49
N ARG A 225 4.28 -6.98 14.22
CA ARG A 225 4.95 -6.26 13.13
C ARG A 225 4.66 -4.75 13.17
N MET A 226 3.47 -4.35 13.63
CA MET A 226 3.13 -2.93 13.79
C MET A 226 3.85 -2.30 14.97
N PHE A 227 4.02 -3.01 16.08
CA PHE A 227 4.87 -2.58 17.19
C PHE A 227 6.30 -2.29 16.70
N GLN A 228 6.89 -3.20 15.94
CA GLN A 228 8.25 -3.04 15.41
C GLN A 228 8.39 -1.89 14.41
N VAL A 229 7.39 -1.68 13.52
CA VAL A 229 7.44 -0.65 12.46
C VAL A 229 7.10 0.75 12.99
N ARG A 230 6.10 0.86 13.88
CA ARG A 230 5.59 2.16 14.38
C ARG A 230 6.09 2.54 15.77
N GLY A 231 6.49 1.57 16.57
CA GLY A 231 7.08 1.81 17.89
C GLY A 231 8.21 2.85 17.86
N PRO A 232 9.18 2.78 16.96
CA PRO A 232 10.24 3.80 16.87
C PRO A 232 9.73 5.22 16.59
N MET A 233 8.60 5.39 15.89
CA MET A 233 7.98 6.70 15.68
C MET A 233 7.33 7.22 16.97
N MET A 234 6.67 6.32 17.71
CA MET A 234 6.02 6.64 19.00
C MET A 234 7.07 6.96 20.07
N VAL A 235 8.17 6.19 20.16
CA VAL A 235 9.31 6.46 21.05
C VAL A 235 9.88 7.86 20.82
N ARG A 236 10.05 8.26 19.55
CA ARG A 236 10.58 9.58 19.19
C ARG A 236 9.53 10.70 19.25
N GLY A 237 8.22 10.38 19.35
CA GLY A 237 7.16 11.36 19.23
C GLY A 237 7.13 12.07 17.86
N ARG A 238 7.66 11.44 16.80
CA ARG A 238 7.74 11.98 15.44
C ARG A 238 7.11 11.02 14.46
N TYR A 239 6.10 11.50 13.72
CA TYR A 239 5.28 10.68 12.81
C TYR A 239 5.48 11.04 11.34
N MET A 240 6.57 11.75 11.04
CA MET A 240 7.03 12.05 9.69
C MET A 240 8.45 11.51 9.46
N PRO A 241 8.78 11.09 8.21
CA PRO A 241 7.87 10.95 7.07
C PRO A 241 6.83 9.84 7.29
N ALA A 242 5.60 10.08 6.81
CA ALA A 242 4.51 9.11 6.97
C ALA A 242 4.70 7.92 6.02
N HIS A 243 4.69 6.71 6.58
CA HIS A 243 4.62 5.47 5.80
C HIS A 243 3.18 5.19 5.33
N MET A 244 2.18 5.61 6.12
CA MET A 244 0.76 5.61 5.82
C MET A 244 0.09 6.82 6.47
N LYS A 245 -0.34 7.78 5.66
CA LYS A 245 -1.04 8.98 6.15
C LYS A 245 -2.38 8.62 6.77
N SER A 246 -2.68 9.18 7.95
CA SER A 246 -3.92 8.92 8.69
C SER A 246 -5.17 9.20 7.84
N LYS A 247 -5.18 10.32 7.07
CA LYS A 247 -6.29 10.68 6.17
C LYS A 247 -6.53 9.63 5.08
N ILE A 248 -5.47 9.04 4.53
CA ILE A 248 -5.59 8.00 3.49
C ILE A 248 -6.08 6.69 4.10
N TYR A 249 -5.63 6.37 5.31
CA TYR A 249 -5.98 5.13 5.99
C TYR A 249 -7.44 5.08 6.43
N GLN A 250 -8.09 6.23 6.61
CA GLN A 250 -9.51 6.30 6.95
C GLN A 250 -10.39 5.55 5.94
N LYS A 251 -10.08 5.66 4.66
CA LYS A 251 -10.76 4.90 3.59
C LYS A 251 -10.70 3.39 3.84
N ASP A 252 -9.55 2.88 4.27
CA ASP A 252 -9.38 1.45 4.53
C ASP A 252 -10.21 1.01 5.76
N ILE A 253 -10.27 1.82 6.81
CA ILE A 253 -11.13 1.59 7.98
C ILE A 253 -12.60 1.51 7.54
N ASP A 254 -13.05 2.45 6.71
CA ASP A 254 -14.45 2.49 6.25
C ASP A 254 -14.80 1.25 5.39
N ILE A 255 -13.90 0.82 4.52
CA ILE A 255 -14.06 -0.40 3.71
C ILE A 255 -14.17 -1.64 4.62
N ILE A 256 -13.27 -1.78 5.60
CA ILE A 256 -13.27 -2.92 6.52
C ILE A 256 -14.55 -2.91 7.35
N ARG A 257 -14.96 -1.75 7.88
CA ARG A 257 -16.19 -1.60 8.65
C ARG A 257 -17.44 -2.02 7.86
N ALA A 258 -17.54 -1.59 6.60
CA ALA A 258 -18.62 -2.02 5.72
C ALA A 258 -18.59 -3.53 5.46
N PHE A 259 -17.40 -4.09 5.25
CA PHE A 259 -17.19 -5.52 5.00
C PHE A 259 -17.63 -6.38 6.20
N VAL A 260 -17.14 -6.10 7.42
CA VAL A 260 -17.47 -6.90 8.61
C VAL A 260 -18.95 -6.77 9.00
N ARG A 261 -19.56 -5.59 8.82
CA ARG A 261 -21.00 -5.38 9.03
C ARG A 261 -21.85 -6.26 8.10
N ARG A 262 -21.47 -6.34 6.83
CA ARG A 262 -22.16 -7.23 5.85
C ARG A 262 -22.03 -8.70 6.21
N LEU A 263 -20.90 -9.10 6.78
CA LEU A 263 -20.70 -10.47 7.29
C LEU A 263 -21.43 -10.72 8.62
N LYS A 264 -22.01 -9.68 9.25
CA LYS A 264 -22.58 -9.73 10.60
C LYS A 264 -21.58 -10.30 11.62
N CYS A 265 -20.27 -10.00 11.43
CA CYS A 265 -19.19 -10.49 12.28
C CYS A 265 -18.91 -9.48 13.39
N PRO A 266 -18.97 -9.86 14.66
CA PRO A 266 -18.58 -8.98 15.76
C PRO A 266 -17.08 -8.72 15.75
N THR A 267 -16.69 -7.43 15.84
CA THR A 267 -15.27 -7.00 15.80
C THR A 267 -14.96 -6.01 16.92
N PRO A 268 -15.10 -6.42 18.21
CA PRO A 268 -15.02 -5.49 19.34
C PRO A 268 -13.71 -4.71 19.41
N LEU A 269 -12.57 -5.32 19.13
CA LEU A 269 -11.26 -4.64 19.14
C LEU A 269 -11.12 -3.64 17.98
N PHE A 270 -11.57 -4.02 16.79
CA PHE A 270 -11.55 -3.13 15.64
C PHE A 270 -12.52 -1.95 15.85
N ASP A 271 -13.75 -2.21 16.27
CA ASP A 271 -14.76 -1.18 16.53
C ASP A 271 -14.30 -0.23 17.65
N GLY A 272 -13.70 -0.75 18.71
CA GLY A 272 -13.09 0.02 19.77
C GLY A 272 -11.91 0.90 19.31
N SER A 273 -11.24 0.53 18.22
CA SER A 273 -10.13 1.30 17.67
C SER A 273 -10.58 2.54 16.89
N ILE A 274 -11.71 2.48 16.20
CA ILE A 274 -12.17 3.51 15.24
C ILE A 274 -12.25 4.92 15.85
N PRO A 275 -12.81 5.13 17.07
CA PRO A 275 -12.90 6.46 17.68
C PRO A 275 -11.56 7.18 17.85
N TYR A 276 -10.48 6.43 18.04
CA TYR A 276 -9.13 6.98 18.21
C TYR A 276 -8.54 7.46 16.89
N TYR A 277 -8.77 6.72 15.79
CA TYR A 277 -8.39 7.18 14.44
C TYR A 277 -9.17 8.44 14.04
N ALA A 278 -10.48 8.47 14.31
CA ALA A 278 -11.28 9.65 14.08
C ALA A 278 -10.79 10.86 14.93
N ALA A 279 -10.40 10.61 16.19
CA ALA A 279 -9.83 11.64 17.05
C ALA A 279 -8.48 12.16 16.52
N ALA A 280 -7.64 11.30 15.95
CA ALA A 280 -6.39 11.72 15.32
C ALA A 280 -6.63 12.70 14.17
N LEU A 281 -7.61 12.44 13.30
CA LEU A 281 -7.98 13.35 12.22
C LEU A 281 -8.49 14.69 12.75
N ARG A 282 -9.39 14.68 13.77
CA ARG A 282 -9.90 15.92 14.39
C ARG A 282 -8.82 16.75 15.09
N GLN A 283 -7.74 16.12 15.55
CA GLN A 283 -6.60 16.79 16.20
C GLN A 283 -5.53 17.27 15.19
N GLY A 284 -5.79 17.17 13.88
CA GLY A 284 -4.89 17.67 12.84
C GLY A 284 -3.82 16.69 12.36
N TRP A 285 -3.82 15.42 12.83
CA TRP A 285 -2.81 14.41 12.45
C TRP A 285 -3.06 13.74 11.09
N GLY A 286 -3.91 14.33 10.24
CA GLY A 286 -4.33 13.72 8.97
C GLY A 286 -3.20 13.48 7.97
N MET A 287 -2.18 14.32 7.93
CA MET A 287 -1.05 14.21 7.01
C MET A 287 0.11 13.38 7.57
N GLU A 288 0.08 13.07 8.84
CA GLU A 288 1.08 12.28 9.54
C GLU A 288 0.77 10.78 9.49
N ASP A 289 1.76 9.97 9.88
CA ASP A 289 1.59 8.51 9.97
C ASP A 289 0.50 8.13 10.97
N THR A 290 -0.18 7.02 10.73
CA THR A 290 -1.18 6.45 11.65
C THR A 290 -0.62 6.17 13.05
N ALA A 291 0.70 6.12 13.23
CA ALA A 291 1.36 6.09 14.54
C ALA A 291 1.03 7.32 15.41
N ALA A 292 0.56 8.43 14.82
CA ALA A 292 0.14 9.64 15.55
C ALA A 292 -1.06 9.41 16.50
N ILE A 293 -1.76 8.28 16.39
CA ILE A 293 -2.76 7.83 17.39
C ILE A 293 -2.16 7.77 18.80
N HIS A 294 -0.86 7.57 18.94
CA HIS A 294 -0.11 7.66 20.18
C HIS A 294 -0.26 9.04 20.85
N SER A 295 -0.16 10.14 20.07
CA SER A 295 -0.38 11.49 20.61
C SER A 295 -1.82 11.70 21.12
N VAL A 296 -2.81 11.06 20.50
CA VAL A 296 -4.19 11.09 20.97
C VAL A 296 -4.32 10.45 22.36
N LEU A 297 -3.71 9.28 22.54
CA LEU A 297 -3.73 8.56 23.81
C LEU A 297 -2.91 9.27 24.89
N ARG A 298 -1.72 9.80 24.57
CA ARG A 298 -0.92 10.60 25.50
C ARG A 298 -1.70 11.81 26.04
N LYS A 299 -2.39 12.53 25.15
CA LYS A 299 -3.24 13.66 25.55
C LYS A 299 -4.35 13.21 26.49
N ARG A 300 -5.03 12.09 26.23
CA ARG A 300 -6.06 11.53 27.11
C ARG A 300 -5.51 11.08 28.47
N ALA A 301 -4.27 10.58 28.49
CA ALA A 301 -3.57 10.17 29.71
C ALA A 301 -3.00 11.35 30.51
N GLY A 302 -3.21 12.60 30.08
CA GLY A 302 -2.65 13.79 30.74
C GLY A 302 -1.14 13.96 30.57
N LEU A 303 -0.51 13.21 29.66
CA LEU A 303 0.91 13.33 29.36
C LEU A 303 1.13 14.55 28.46
N ARG A 304 1.73 15.62 29.03
CA ARG A 304 2.05 16.87 28.30
C ARG A 304 3.51 16.86 27.84
N GLY A 305 3.72 17.32 26.60
CA GLY A 305 4.98 17.85 26.08
C GLY A 305 6.25 17.01 26.28
N ARG A 306 6.52 15.99 25.43
CA ARG A 306 7.91 15.63 25.12
C ARG A 306 8.31 16.39 23.88
N THR A 307 9.09 17.44 24.06
CA THR A 307 9.90 18.03 22.96
C THR A 307 11.12 17.17 22.72
N SER A 308 11.58 17.11 21.47
CA SER A 308 12.79 16.38 21.01
C SER A 308 14.07 16.68 21.81
N SER A 309 14.07 17.66 22.70
CA SER A 309 15.20 18.05 23.55
C SER A 309 15.46 17.11 24.75
N GLN A 310 14.49 16.31 25.19
CA GLN A 310 14.70 15.39 26.30
C GLN A 310 15.43 14.08 25.87
N PHE A 311 15.42 13.75 24.59
CA PHE A 311 16.14 12.59 24.05
C PHE A 311 17.65 12.84 23.87
N ARG A 312 18.11 14.12 23.84
CA ARG A 312 19.54 14.47 23.65
C ARG A 312 20.36 14.46 24.96
N ARG A 313 19.74 14.29 26.12
CA ARG A 313 20.46 14.40 27.42
C ARG A 313 20.74 13.06 28.11
N ARG A 314 20.50 11.92 27.45
CA ARG A 314 20.81 10.58 28.01
C ARG A 314 21.45 9.64 26.98
N GLY A 315 22.26 10.18 26.07
CA GLY A 315 23.16 9.42 25.22
C GLY A 315 24.58 9.72 25.61
#